data_ead4315277be13adedb38016d1544ec0
#
_entry.id   ead4315277be13adedb38016d1544ec0
#
_cell.length_a   1.000
_cell.length_b   1.000
_cell.length_c   1.000
_cell.angle_alpha   90.00
_cell.angle_beta   90.00
_cell.angle_gamma   90.00
#
_symmetry.space_group_name_H-M   'P 1'
#
loop_
_entity.id
_entity.type
_entity.pdbx_description
1 polymer ?
#
loop_
_entity_poly.entity_id
_entity_poly.type
_entity_poly.pdbx_seq_one_letter_code
_entity_poly.pdbx_strand_id
1 'polypeptide(L)'
;MISSFVTNIHSQHNSGKMMAIPQEFLPSPKTIPSLMASLTASAVLFRTFYNELIPDAVRDYFVSRLHDFYTRFSSQLIIVIEELDGLTVNQMFDAANVYLGTKVSSSTRRIKVHKPQKEKELAVTIDRNQELIDIFQGVNFKWVLVSSRIERPISSKNRNANVHEHSDVRHFELSFHKKHREMALRFYLPHILREANTIGDEKKAMKLHTIDYNGTHYWGSIDLNHPATFDTIAMNPETKKALIDDLNTFIERKEYYRRVGRAWKRGYLLYGPPGTGKSSLIAAMANYLKFDIYDMDLKEVQYNSDLRRLLIGTGNRSILVIEDIDCSIELQDRSSDSKNQTKSTEDEKITLSGLLNFIDGLWSSCGDERIVVFTTNHMDRLDPALLRPGRMDMHLHMSYCDFGGFKILAYNYLLIQEHPLFEKIKEFLNKVEATPAELAGELMKSDDTISSLQGIIQLLHDKQEKTRLSDLRINSGKA
;
A
#
# COMPACT_ATOMS: atom_id res chain seq x y z
N MET A 1 14.68 -40.02 15.66
CA MET A 1 14.57 -39.56 17.08
C MET A 1 15.65 -40.13 18.00
N ILE A 2 16.67 -40.79 17.50
CA ILE A 2 17.81 -41.29 18.32
C ILE A 2 19.13 -40.53 18.00
N SER A 3 19.12 -39.70 16.94
CA SER A 3 20.34 -38.97 16.52
C SER A 3 20.52 -37.59 17.16
N SER A 4 19.59 -37.09 17.96
CA SER A 4 19.68 -35.76 18.59
C SER A 4 20.03 -35.78 20.09
N PHE A 5 20.35 -36.94 20.66
CA PHE A 5 20.66 -37.07 22.08
C PHE A 5 22.18 -37.10 22.39
N VAL A 6 23.07 -37.06 21.38
CA VAL A 6 24.51 -37.22 21.58
C VAL A 6 25.31 -35.91 21.45
N THR A 7 24.71 -34.78 21.08
CA THR A 7 25.48 -33.54 20.79
C THR A 7 25.33 -32.40 21.80
N ASN A 8 24.78 -32.64 23.01
CA ASN A 8 24.56 -31.52 23.95
C ASN A 8 25.18 -31.77 25.36
N ILE A 9 26.39 -32.37 25.43
CA ILE A 9 27.20 -32.37 26.66
C ILE A 9 28.62 -31.88 26.29
N HIS A 10 28.75 -30.63 25.91
CA HIS A 10 30.01 -29.90 26.01
C HIS A 10 29.71 -28.40 25.98
N SER A 11 29.50 -27.84 27.16
CA SER A 11 29.98 -26.54 27.63
C SER A 11 29.10 -25.98 28.74
N GLN A 12 29.43 -26.31 29.95
CA GLN A 12 29.32 -25.35 31.08
C GLN A 12 30.37 -25.76 32.13
N HIS A 13 31.50 -25.12 32.06
CA HIS A 13 32.44 -25.02 33.17
C HIS A 13 31.83 -24.03 34.17
N ASN A 14 31.47 -24.54 35.37
CA ASN A 14 31.63 -23.74 36.58
C ASN A 14 31.79 -24.63 37.81
N SER A 15 32.82 -24.29 38.54
CA SER A 15 33.38 -24.93 39.71
C SER A 15 32.33 -25.22 40.82
N GLY A 16 32.35 -26.47 41.34
CA GLY A 16 31.68 -26.84 42.57
C GLY A 16 31.73 -28.33 42.89
N LYS A 17 32.70 -28.75 43.67
CA LYS A 17 32.82 -30.01 44.39
C LYS A 17 32.39 -31.30 43.66
N MET A 18 33.38 -31.96 43.15
CA MET A 18 33.38 -33.35 42.67
C MET A 18 33.02 -34.29 43.84
N MET A 19 31.80 -34.83 43.84
CA MET A 19 31.46 -36.04 44.58
C MET A 19 31.93 -37.19 43.70
N ALA A 20 32.94 -37.95 44.17
CA ALA A 20 33.47 -39.13 43.51
C ALA A 20 32.36 -40.18 43.41
N ILE A 21 31.96 -40.50 42.18
CA ILE A 21 31.10 -41.67 41.91
C ILE A 21 32.04 -42.92 41.98
N PRO A 22 31.62 -43.98 42.71
CA PRO A 22 32.44 -45.18 42.83
C PRO A 22 32.62 -45.81 41.43
N GLN A 23 33.86 -46.15 41.09
CA GLN A 23 34.32 -46.72 39.81
C GLN A 23 33.74 -48.11 39.48
N GLU A 24 32.88 -48.69 40.32
CA GLU A 24 32.34 -50.04 40.14
C GLU A 24 31.12 -50.17 39.22
N PHE A 25 30.56 -49.06 38.71
CA PHE A 25 29.37 -49.10 37.82
C PHE A 25 29.64 -48.75 36.33
N LEU A 26 30.84 -48.54 35.93
CA LEU A 26 31.15 -48.31 34.50
C LEU A 26 31.47 -49.66 33.81
N PRO A 27 30.68 -50.08 32.82
CA PRO A 27 30.99 -51.31 32.07
C PRO A 27 32.36 -51.15 31.38
N SER A 28 33.20 -52.20 31.49
CA SER A 28 34.54 -52.21 30.92
C SER A 28 34.48 -51.92 29.39
N PRO A 29 35.48 -51.29 28.79
CA PRO A 29 35.46 -50.94 27.36
C PRO A 29 35.33 -52.15 26.42
N LYS A 30 35.43 -53.35 26.93
CA LYS A 30 35.19 -54.62 26.18
C LYS A 30 33.73 -55.08 26.18
N THR A 31 32.89 -54.56 27.10
CA THR A 31 31.46 -54.92 27.19
C THR A 31 30.55 -53.95 26.40
N ILE A 32 31.01 -52.78 26.03
CA ILE A 32 30.24 -51.81 25.26
C ILE A 32 29.88 -52.33 23.86
N PRO A 33 30.79 -52.96 23.08
CA PRO A 33 30.41 -53.51 21.76
C PRO A 33 29.40 -54.67 21.84
N SER A 34 29.52 -55.50 22.88
CA SER A 34 28.58 -56.63 23.07
C SER A 34 27.17 -56.15 23.49
N LEU A 35 27.10 -55.09 24.29
CA LEU A 35 25.83 -54.46 24.68
C LEU A 35 25.17 -53.76 23.48
N MET A 36 25.95 -53.09 22.66
CA MET A 36 25.46 -52.47 21.43
C MET A 36 25.03 -53.53 20.41
N ALA A 37 25.76 -54.62 20.26
CA ALA A 37 25.39 -55.73 19.39
C ALA A 37 24.10 -56.43 19.87
N SER A 38 23.91 -56.59 21.18
CA SER A 38 22.70 -57.13 21.78
C SER A 38 21.51 -56.22 21.59
N LEU A 39 21.66 -54.89 21.76
CA LEU A 39 20.62 -53.88 21.54
C LEU A 39 20.24 -53.85 20.05
N THR A 40 21.21 -53.88 19.14
CA THR A 40 20.90 -53.89 17.69
C THR A 40 20.21 -55.20 17.25
N ALA A 41 20.67 -56.37 17.78
CA ALA A 41 20.01 -57.62 17.51
C ALA A 41 18.55 -57.65 18.05
N SER A 42 18.34 -57.16 19.27
CA SER A 42 17.01 -57.02 19.85
C SER A 42 16.13 -56.06 19.06
N ALA A 43 16.66 -54.95 18.59
CA ALA A 43 15.93 -53.98 17.76
C ALA A 43 15.58 -54.57 16.39
N VAL A 44 16.46 -55.37 15.76
CA VAL A 44 16.15 -56.06 14.51
C VAL A 44 15.08 -57.15 14.70
N LEU A 45 15.21 -57.96 15.75
CA LEU A 45 14.20 -58.94 16.09
C LEU A 45 12.84 -58.31 16.41
N PHE A 46 12.83 -57.26 17.16
CA PHE A 46 11.61 -56.51 17.42
C PHE A 46 10.98 -55.92 16.15
N ARG A 47 11.80 -55.39 15.26
CA ARG A 47 11.36 -54.86 13.96
C ARG A 47 10.76 -55.95 13.08
N THR A 48 11.37 -57.12 13.03
CA THR A 48 10.90 -58.27 12.26
C THR A 48 9.60 -58.80 12.85
N PHE A 49 9.55 -59.02 14.18
CA PHE A 49 8.36 -59.42 14.89
C PHE A 49 7.21 -58.40 14.72
N TYR A 50 7.49 -57.12 14.80
CA TYR A 50 6.51 -56.05 14.61
C TYR A 50 5.96 -55.99 13.18
N ASN A 51 6.78 -56.26 12.17
CA ASN A 51 6.34 -56.20 10.77
C ASN A 51 5.67 -57.46 10.28
N GLU A 52 6.04 -58.64 10.81
CA GLU A 52 5.54 -59.92 10.30
C GLU A 52 4.38 -60.52 11.11
N LEU A 53 4.29 -60.24 12.41
CA LEU A 53 3.25 -60.83 13.26
C LEU A 53 2.07 -59.90 13.57
N ILE A 54 2.24 -58.59 13.43
CA ILE A 54 1.17 -57.65 13.73
C ILE A 54 0.46 -57.25 12.43
N PRO A 55 -0.82 -57.63 12.22
CA PRO A 55 -1.60 -57.19 11.08
C PRO A 55 -1.61 -55.66 11.00
N ASP A 56 -1.57 -55.10 9.78
CA ASP A 56 -1.54 -53.65 9.54
C ASP A 56 -2.67 -52.89 10.25
N ALA A 57 -3.87 -53.47 10.27
CA ALA A 57 -5.03 -52.88 10.96
C ALA A 57 -4.84 -52.77 12.48
N VAL A 58 -4.10 -53.68 13.10
CA VAL A 58 -3.80 -53.64 14.54
C VAL A 58 -2.69 -52.61 14.80
N ARG A 59 -1.73 -52.55 13.90
CA ARG A 59 -0.63 -51.57 13.95
C ARG A 59 -1.17 -50.12 13.84
N ASP A 60 -2.02 -49.90 12.86
CA ASP A 60 -2.64 -48.60 12.65
C ASP A 60 -3.55 -48.19 13.81
N TYR A 61 -4.27 -49.14 14.41
CA TYR A 61 -5.03 -48.91 15.62
C TYR A 61 -4.14 -48.51 16.83
N PHE A 62 -3.03 -49.22 17.04
CA PHE A 62 -2.10 -48.90 18.13
C PHE A 62 -1.39 -47.55 17.88
N VAL A 63 -0.96 -47.27 16.66
CA VAL A 63 -0.35 -45.98 16.31
C VAL A 63 -1.36 -44.85 16.50
N SER A 64 -2.59 -45.00 16.06
CA SER A 64 -3.67 -44.06 16.26
C SER A 64 -3.96 -43.83 17.76
N ARG A 65 -4.06 -44.91 18.54
CA ARG A 65 -4.30 -44.79 20.00
C ARG A 65 -3.13 -44.17 20.76
N LEU A 66 -1.88 -44.46 20.38
CA LEU A 66 -0.69 -43.81 20.92
C LEU A 66 -0.65 -42.33 20.53
N HIS A 67 -1.04 -42.02 19.31
CA HIS A 67 -1.15 -40.64 18.84
C HIS A 67 -2.25 -39.88 19.62
N ASP A 68 -3.43 -40.47 19.80
CA ASP A 68 -4.53 -39.92 20.60
C ASP A 68 -4.13 -39.70 22.07
N PHE A 69 -3.38 -40.66 22.62
CA PHE A 69 -2.86 -40.55 23.99
C PHE A 69 -1.83 -39.41 24.10
N TYR A 70 -0.90 -39.32 23.16
CA TYR A 70 0.11 -38.26 23.10
C TYR A 70 -0.52 -36.90 22.92
N THR A 71 -1.54 -36.77 22.04
CA THR A 71 -2.27 -35.53 21.81
C THR A 71 -3.09 -35.08 23.02
N ARG A 72 -3.68 -36.02 23.81
CA ARG A 72 -4.41 -35.73 25.06
C ARG A 72 -3.48 -35.18 26.13
N PHE A 73 -2.24 -35.66 26.23
CA PHE A 73 -1.25 -35.20 27.19
C PHE A 73 -0.38 -34.05 26.67
N SER A 74 -0.44 -33.76 25.40
CA SER A 74 0.26 -32.59 24.84
C SER A 74 -0.36 -31.29 25.35
N SER A 75 0.45 -30.49 26.00
CA SER A 75 0.08 -29.12 26.39
C SER A 75 0.10 -28.14 25.24
N GLN A 76 0.38 -28.59 24.02
CA GLN A 76 0.39 -27.77 22.81
C GLN A 76 -0.99 -27.70 22.17
N LEU A 77 -1.30 -26.55 21.61
CA LEU A 77 -2.45 -26.27 20.75
C LEU A 77 -1.93 -25.95 19.35
N ILE A 78 -2.57 -26.47 18.33
CA ILE A 78 -2.27 -26.18 16.93
C ILE A 78 -3.48 -25.47 16.34
N ILE A 79 -3.25 -24.29 15.74
CA ILE A 79 -4.25 -23.58 14.92
C ILE A 79 -3.86 -23.79 13.48
N VAL A 80 -4.80 -24.25 12.66
CA VAL A 80 -4.64 -24.43 11.22
C VAL A 80 -5.26 -23.23 10.52
N ILE A 81 -4.51 -22.62 9.59
CA ILE A 81 -4.94 -21.48 8.81
C ILE A 81 -4.81 -21.87 7.34
N GLU A 82 -5.93 -22.22 6.72
CA GLU A 82 -5.99 -22.65 5.33
C GLU A 82 -5.80 -21.46 4.38
N GLU A 83 -5.20 -21.72 3.20
CA GLU A 83 -4.99 -20.72 2.15
C GLU A 83 -6.29 -20.18 1.58
N LEU A 84 -7.31 -21.05 1.46
CA LEU A 84 -8.61 -20.70 0.90
C LEU A 84 -9.71 -20.86 1.96
N ASP A 85 -10.61 -19.88 2.02
CA ASP A 85 -11.87 -19.96 2.74
C ASP A 85 -13.00 -20.05 1.70
N GLY A 86 -13.40 -21.28 1.38
CA GLY A 86 -14.28 -21.58 0.26
C GLY A 86 -13.61 -21.27 -1.08
N LEU A 87 -14.12 -20.26 -1.81
CA LEU A 87 -13.59 -19.80 -3.11
C LEU A 87 -12.70 -18.56 -3.00
N THR A 88 -12.58 -17.99 -1.82
CA THR A 88 -11.81 -16.76 -1.58
C THR A 88 -10.49 -17.06 -0.87
N VAL A 89 -9.48 -16.21 -1.09
CA VAL A 89 -8.22 -16.30 -0.36
C VAL A 89 -8.43 -15.88 1.08
N ASN A 90 -7.92 -16.67 2.03
CA ASN A 90 -8.01 -16.38 3.45
C ASN A 90 -7.09 -15.23 3.83
N GLN A 91 -7.66 -14.11 4.27
CA GLN A 91 -6.89 -12.92 4.66
C GLN A 91 -5.87 -13.19 5.76
N MET A 92 -6.16 -14.12 6.69
CA MET A 92 -5.22 -14.48 7.74
C MET A 92 -4.02 -15.25 7.20
N PHE A 93 -4.22 -16.09 6.17
CA PHE A 93 -3.14 -16.79 5.49
C PHE A 93 -2.20 -15.82 4.78
N ASP A 94 -2.77 -14.87 4.01
CA ASP A 94 -1.99 -13.84 3.33
C ASP A 94 -1.23 -12.96 4.31
N ALA A 95 -1.89 -12.52 5.37
CA ALA A 95 -1.25 -11.71 6.42
C ALA A 95 -0.10 -12.46 7.10
N ALA A 96 -0.30 -13.74 7.44
CA ALA A 96 0.75 -14.56 8.02
C ALA A 96 1.93 -14.72 7.05
N ASN A 97 1.66 -14.92 5.75
CA ASN A 97 2.68 -15.07 4.73
C ASN A 97 3.57 -13.81 4.60
N VAL A 98 2.95 -12.62 4.58
CA VAL A 98 3.65 -11.33 4.53
C VAL A 98 4.46 -11.08 5.82
N TYR A 99 3.81 -11.22 6.98
CA TYR A 99 4.43 -10.98 8.28
C TYR A 99 5.62 -11.90 8.54
N LEU A 100 5.43 -13.21 8.35
CA LEU A 100 6.48 -14.20 8.59
C LEU A 100 7.64 -14.06 7.60
N GLY A 101 7.38 -13.54 6.39
CA GLY A 101 8.43 -13.19 5.44
C GLY A 101 9.43 -12.16 5.97
N THR A 102 8.99 -11.23 6.83
CA THR A 102 9.88 -10.25 7.50
C THR A 102 10.65 -10.82 8.69
N LYS A 103 10.17 -11.95 9.25
CA LYS A 103 10.81 -12.63 10.39
C LYS A 103 11.82 -13.70 9.97
N VAL A 104 12.02 -13.90 8.68
CA VAL A 104 13.04 -14.83 8.16
C VAL A 104 14.42 -14.34 8.57
N SER A 105 15.12 -15.15 9.38
CA SER A 105 16.44 -14.82 9.89
C SER A 105 17.55 -15.49 9.07
N SER A 106 18.79 -15.07 9.26
CA SER A 106 19.98 -15.69 8.67
C SER A 106 20.17 -17.17 9.02
N SER A 107 19.47 -17.67 10.06
CA SER A 107 19.47 -19.07 10.46
C SER A 107 18.51 -19.94 9.65
N THR A 108 17.61 -19.33 8.86
CA THR A 108 16.64 -20.05 8.03
C THR A 108 17.33 -20.70 6.84
N ARG A 109 17.24 -22.03 6.73
CA ARG A 109 17.99 -22.79 5.71
C ARG A 109 17.38 -22.70 4.31
N ARG A 110 16.08 -22.45 4.20
CA ARG A 110 15.34 -22.42 2.92
C ARG A 110 14.34 -21.29 2.94
N ILE A 111 14.44 -20.44 1.93
CA ILE A 111 13.52 -19.32 1.70
C ILE A 111 12.99 -19.43 0.28
N LYS A 112 11.74 -19.01 0.07
CA LYS A 112 11.14 -18.86 -1.24
C LYS A 112 11.10 -17.38 -1.58
N VAL A 113 11.59 -17.02 -2.77
CA VAL A 113 11.57 -15.63 -3.26
C VAL A 113 10.70 -15.58 -4.49
N HIS A 114 9.81 -14.60 -4.56
CA HIS A 114 9.01 -14.31 -5.74
C HIS A 114 8.82 -12.80 -5.88
N LYS A 115 8.50 -12.34 -7.09
CA LYS A 115 8.16 -10.95 -7.34
C LYS A 115 6.67 -10.88 -7.68
N PRO A 116 5.82 -10.37 -6.78
CA PRO A 116 4.41 -10.12 -7.10
C PRO A 116 4.30 -9.08 -8.22
N GLN A 117 3.31 -9.23 -9.11
CA GLN A 117 3.11 -8.27 -10.22
C GLN A 117 2.79 -6.86 -9.73
N LYS A 118 2.29 -6.72 -8.50
CA LYS A 118 1.84 -5.44 -7.91
C LYS A 118 2.86 -4.79 -6.99
N GLU A 119 4.03 -5.41 -6.77
CA GLU A 119 5.05 -4.92 -5.84
C GLU A 119 6.34 -4.57 -6.59
N LYS A 120 7.03 -3.51 -6.09
CA LYS A 120 8.34 -3.09 -6.64
C LYS A 120 9.48 -3.99 -6.17
N GLU A 121 9.33 -4.61 -5.01
CA GLU A 121 10.36 -5.40 -4.34
C GLU A 121 10.10 -6.90 -4.44
N LEU A 122 11.16 -7.68 -4.19
CA LEU A 122 11.06 -9.12 -4.08
C LEU A 122 10.40 -9.49 -2.75
N ALA A 123 9.37 -10.33 -2.81
CA ALA A 123 8.75 -10.90 -1.62
C ALA A 123 9.50 -12.17 -1.19
N VAL A 124 9.86 -12.21 0.09
CA VAL A 124 10.48 -13.38 0.73
C VAL A 124 9.41 -14.08 1.54
N THR A 125 9.29 -15.39 1.36
CA THR A 125 8.31 -16.22 2.07
C THR A 125 8.99 -17.48 2.61
N ILE A 126 8.34 -18.13 3.58
CA ILE A 126 8.83 -19.38 4.16
C ILE A 126 8.62 -20.51 3.15
N ASP A 127 9.62 -21.38 3.01
CA ASP A 127 9.51 -22.60 2.20
C ASP A 127 8.74 -23.69 2.95
N ARG A 128 8.26 -24.68 2.20
CA ARG A 128 7.47 -25.81 2.72
C ARG A 128 8.23 -26.57 3.82
N ASN A 129 7.51 -26.93 4.88
CA ASN A 129 8.02 -27.67 6.04
C ASN A 129 9.18 -26.97 6.80
N GLN A 130 9.43 -25.68 6.52
CA GLN A 130 10.37 -24.89 7.29
C GLN A 130 9.69 -24.41 8.56
N GLU A 131 10.30 -24.66 9.71
CA GLU A 131 9.85 -24.14 11.00
C GLU A 131 10.38 -22.72 11.21
N LEU A 132 9.51 -21.83 11.66
CA LEU A 132 9.85 -20.49 12.10
C LEU A 132 9.28 -20.28 13.50
N ILE A 133 10.10 -19.74 14.41
CA ILE A 133 9.68 -19.40 15.75
C ILE A 133 9.64 -17.87 15.86
N ASP A 134 8.45 -17.34 16.14
CA ASP A 134 8.24 -15.93 16.45
C ASP A 134 7.99 -15.76 17.95
N ILE A 135 8.54 -14.69 18.52
CA ILE A 135 8.42 -14.40 19.96
C ILE A 135 7.53 -13.16 20.12
N PHE A 136 6.36 -13.36 20.68
CA PHE A 136 5.44 -12.27 20.98
C PHE A 136 5.14 -12.20 22.47
N GLN A 137 5.43 -11.07 23.12
CA GLN A 137 5.26 -10.85 24.56
C GLN A 137 5.87 -11.97 25.43
N GLY A 138 7.04 -12.48 25.04
CA GLY A 138 7.76 -13.54 25.76
C GLY A 138 7.20 -14.95 25.55
N VAL A 139 6.25 -15.14 24.64
CA VAL A 139 5.70 -16.44 24.26
C VAL A 139 6.21 -16.85 22.88
N ASN A 140 6.68 -18.10 22.76
CA ASN A 140 7.12 -18.68 21.51
C ASN A 140 5.93 -19.23 20.72
N PHE A 141 5.76 -18.71 19.49
CA PHE A 141 4.81 -19.16 18.50
C PHE A 141 5.56 -19.83 17.35
N LYS A 142 5.32 -21.12 17.16
CA LYS A 142 5.97 -21.92 16.11
C LYS A 142 5.06 -22.03 14.91
N TRP A 143 5.58 -21.61 13.76
CA TRP A 143 4.90 -21.65 12.47
C TRP A 143 5.52 -22.67 11.54
N VAL A 144 4.68 -23.39 10.82
CA VAL A 144 5.08 -24.34 9.77
C VAL A 144 4.15 -24.16 8.58
N LEU A 145 4.71 -23.99 7.38
CA LEU A 145 3.93 -24.00 6.14
C LEU A 145 3.86 -25.46 5.62
N VAL A 146 2.68 -26.04 5.66
CA VAL A 146 2.41 -27.39 5.17
C VAL A 146 1.77 -27.30 3.79
N SER A 147 2.20 -28.16 2.86
CA SER A 147 1.59 -28.29 1.53
C SER A 147 1.26 -29.75 1.27
N SER A 148 0.01 -30.02 1.01
CA SER A 148 -0.49 -31.35 0.60
C SER A 148 -0.92 -31.33 -0.86
N ARG A 149 -0.52 -32.36 -1.61
CA ARG A 149 -1.03 -32.57 -2.97
C ARG A 149 -2.35 -33.31 -2.90
N ILE A 150 -3.39 -32.72 -3.44
CA ILE A 150 -4.68 -33.37 -3.60
C ILE A 150 -4.85 -33.71 -5.08
N GLU A 151 -4.92 -34.98 -5.39
CA GLU A 151 -5.33 -35.47 -6.69
C GLU A 151 -6.86 -35.38 -6.77
N ARG A 152 -7.39 -34.43 -7.53
CA ARG A 152 -8.82 -34.37 -7.81
C ARG A 152 -9.09 -35.19 -9.10
N PRO A 153 -9.90 -36.23 -9.05
CA PRO A 153 -10.35 -36.89 -10.26
C PRO A 153 -11.25 -35.93 -11.03
N ILE A 154 -10.77 -35.44 -12.18
CA ILE A 154 -11.61 -34.66 -13.09
C ILE A 154 -12.58 -35.60 -13.74
N SER A 155 -13.86 -35.46 -13.42
CA SER A 155 -14.94 -36.08 -14.17
C SER A 155 -15.09 -35.36 -15.52
N SER A 156 -14.17 -35.62 -16.44
CA SER A 156 -14.32 -35.11 -17.80
C SER A 156 -15.15 -36.11 -18.63
N LYS A 157 -16.25 -35.62 -19.19
CA LYS A 157 -17.07 -36.34 -20.19
C LYS A 157 -16.34 -36.58 -21.53
N ASN A 158 -15.07 -36.23 -21.64
CA ASN A 158 -14.25 -36.47 -22.82
C ASN A 158 -13.19 -37.54 -22.54
N ARG A 159 -13.30 -38.65 -23.19
CA ARG A 159 -12.57 -39.92 -22.99
C ARG A 159 -11.08 -39.93 -23.39
N ASN A 160 -10.44 -38.83 -23.76
CA ASN A 160 -9.09 -38.89 -24.34
C ASN A 160 -8.04 -37.92 -23.71
N ALA A 161 -8.20 -37.45 -22.48
CA ALA A 161 -7.12 -36.72 -21.82
C ALA A 161 -7.03 -37.12 -20.33
N ASN A 162 -6.04 -37.93 -20.00
CA ASN A 162 -5.59 -38.15 -18.62
C ASN A 162 -4.83 -36.90 -18.17
N VAL A 163 -5.52 -35.78 -17.93
CA VAL A 163 -4.95 -34.60 -17.33
C VAL A 163 -5.28 -34.67 -15.84
N HIS A 164 -4.30 -35.07 -15.04
CA HIS A 164 -4.38 -34.97 -13.60
C HIS A 164 -4.01 -33.49 -13.24
N GLU A 165 -4.99 -32.72 -12.89
CA GLU A 165 -4.76 -31.39 -12.35
C GLU A 165 -4.29 -31.52 -10.88
N HIS A 166 -3.01 -31.34 -10.65
CA HIS A 166 -2.42 -31.35 -9.32
C HIS A 166 -2.67 -29.98 -8.66
N SER A 167 -3.61 -29.90 -7.75
CA SER A 167 -3.77 -28.72 -6.90
C SER A 167 -3.01 -28.94 -5.59
N ASP A 168 -1.98 -28.11 -5.37
CA ASP A 168 -1.30 -28.04 -4.08
C ASP A 168 -2.15 -27.18 -3.11
N VAL A 169 -2.68 -27.79 -2.06
CA VAL A 169 -3.38 -27.06 -0.98
C VAL A 169 -2.36 -26.74 0.11
N ARG A 170 -2.29 -25.48 0.48
CA ARG A 170 -1.36 -24.99 1.50
C ARG A 170 -2.11 -24.53 2.73
N HIS A 171 -1.51 -24.71 3.90
CA HIS A 171 -1.99 -24.15 5.15
C HIS A 171 -0.81 -23.86 6.10
N PHE A 172 -1.01 -22.92 6.99
CA PHE A 172 -0.10 -22.68 8.10
C PHE A 172 -0.57 -23.44 9.35
N GLU A 173 0.35 -24.10 10.03
CA GLU A 173 0.18 -24.63 11.36
C GLU A 173 0.87 -23.71 12.38
N LEU A 174 0.10 -23.14 13.28
CA LEU A 174 0.58 -22.33 14.39
C LEU A 174 0.50 -23.14 15.69
N SER A 175 1.65 -23.52 16.23
CA SER A 175 1.75 -24.34 17.44
C SER A 175 2.26 -23.52 18.64
N PHE A 176 1.59 -23.65 19.77
CA PHE A 176 1.96 -22.99 21.03
C PHE A 176 1.34 -23.69 22.23
N HIS A 177 1.75 -23.32 23.46
CA HIS A 177 1.21 -23.93 24.68
C HIS A 177 -0.25 -23.49 24.94
N LYS A 178 -1.16 -24.43 25.25
CA LYS A 178 -2.63 -24.22 25.44
C LYS A 178 -2.99 -23.05 26.35
N LYS A 179 -2.18 -22.76 27.38
CA LYS A 179 -2.41 -21.64 28.31
C LYS A 179 -2.44 -20.27 27.62
N HIS A 180 -1.82 -20.14 26.45
CA HIS A 180 -1.73 -18.90 25.69
C HIS A 180 -2.79 -18.76 24.60
N ARG A 181 -3.86 -19.60 24.61
CA ARG A 181 -4.92 -19.58 23.59
C ARG A 181 -5.57 -18.20 23.43
N GLU A 182 -5.94 -17.58 24.57
CA GLU A 182 -6.58 -16.25 24.51
C GLU A 182 -5.63 -15.18 23.99
N MET A 183 -4.35 -15.23 24.38
CA MET A 183 -3.32 -14.35 23.86
C MET A 183 -3.16 -14.51 22.35
N ALA A 184 -3.11 -15.75 21.87
CA ALA A 184 -3.00 -16.02 20.43
C ALA A 184 -4.16 -15.41 19.64
N LEU A 185 -5.40 -15.68 20.06
CA LEU A 185 -6.61 -15.28 19.33
C LEU A 185 -6.93 -13.78 19.44
N ARG A 186 -6.74 -13.17 20.64
CA ARG A 186 -7.15 -11.79 20.90
C ARG A 186 -6.05 -10.76 20.63
N PHE A 187 -4.78 -11.15 20.69
CA PHE A 187 -3.67 -10.19 20.59
C PHE A 187 -2.71 -10.54 19.46
N TYR A 188 -2.23 -11.78 19.37
CA TYR A 188 -1.18 -12.15 18.42
C TYR A 188 -1.69 -12.21 16.97
N LEU A 189 -2.75 -12.94 16.65
CA LEU A 189 -3.30 -12.99 15.29
C LEU A 189 -3.80 -11.62 14.79
N PRO A 190 -4.53 -10.82 15.60
CA PRO A 190 -4.85 -9.44 15.21
C PRO A 190 -3.62 -8.53 15.06
N HIS A 191 -2.52 -8.76 15.80
CA HIS A 191 -1.27 -8.05 15.60
C HIS A 191 -0.67 -8.39 14.22
N ILE A 192 -0.61 -9.68 13.85
CA ILE A 192 -0.13 -10.12 12.53
C ILE A 192 -0.92 -9.44 11.41
N LEU A 193 -2.26 -9.40 11.51
CA LEU A 193 -3.10 -8.74 10.51
C LEU A 193 -2.76 -7.25 10.37
N ARG A 194 -2.56 -6.54 11.48
CA ARG A 194 -2.19 -5.12 11.45
C ARG A 194 -0.81 -4.88 10.85
N GLU A 195 0.18 -5.64 11.31
CA GLU A 195 1.56 -5.53 10.79
C GLU A 195 1.65 -5.87 9.31
N ALA A 196 0.96 -6.94 8.88
CA ALA A 196 0.93 -7.33 7.47
C ALA A 196 0.29 -6.25 6.59
N ASN A 197 -0.80 -5.61 7.07
CA ASN A 197 -1.42 -4.51 6.37
C ASN A 197 -0.47 -3.30 6.27
N THR A 198 0.24 -2.95 7.35
CA THR A 198 1.25 -1.88 7.34
C THR A 198 2.37 -2.17 6.33
N ILE A 199 2.93 -3.40 6.37
CA ILE A 199 3.97 -3.84 5.43
C ILE A 199 3.45 -3.84 3.98
N GLY A 200 2.21 -4.32 3.78
CA GLY A 200 1.55 -4.32 2.48
C GLY A 200 1.34 -2.91 1.92
N ASP A 201 0.92 -1.99 2.77
CA ASP A 201 0.74 -0.57 2.41
C ASP A 201 2.08 0.11 2.07
N GLU A 202 3.16 -0.20 2.78
CA GLU A 202 4.50 0.32 2.49
C GLU A 202 5.07 -0.18 1.16
N LYS A 203 4.81 -1.45 0.82
CA LYS A 203 5.32 -2.10 -0.40
C LYS A 203 4.42 -1.91 -1.61
N LYS A 204 3.18 -1.49 -1.41
CA LYS A 204 2.20 -1.29 -2.48
C LYS A 204 2.69 -0.23 -3.46
N ALA A 205 2.75 -0.57 -4.75
CA ALA A 205 2.92 0.43 -5.78
C ALA A 205 1.67 1.32 -5.80
N MET A 206 1.88 2.64 -5.67
CA MET A 206 0.79 3.60 -5.81
C MET A 206 0.23 3.54 -7.23
N LYS A 207 -1.07 3.74 -7.35
CA LYS A 207 -1.78 3.66 -8.62
C LYS A 207 -2.48 4.97 -8.95
N LEU A 208 -2.46 5.27 -10.24
CA LEU A 208 -3.35 6.25 -10.86
C LEU A 208 -4.52 5.49 -11.48
N HIS A 209 -5.73 5.82 -11.03
CA HIS A 209 -6.97 5.28 -11.55
C HIS A 209 -7.63 6.35 -12.42
N THR A 210 -8.04 5.96 -13.62
CA THR A 210 -8.78 6.79 -14.58
C THR A 210 -10.12 6.12 -14.92
N ILE A 211 -11.07 6.88 -15.40
CA ILE A 211 -12.39 6.35 -15.78
C ILE A 211 -12.23 5.35 -16.93
N ASP A 212 -12.80 4.16 -16.79
CA ASP A 212 -12.84 3.11 -17.82
C ASP A 212 -14.23 2.47 -17.87
N TYR A 213 -15.03 2.88 -18.83
CA TYR A 213 -16.37 2.35 -19.03
C TYR A 213 -16.41 0.94 -19.63
N ASN A 214 -15.30 0.44 -20.17
CA ASN A 214 -15.22 -0.89 -20.73
C ASN A 214 -14.85 -1.95 -19.66
N GLY A 215 -14.40 -1.51 -18.49
CA GLY A 215 -14.02 -2.36 -17.36
C GLY A 215 -15.20 -2.73 -16.47
N THR A 216 -15.06 -3.83 -15.73
CA THR A 216 -16.07 -4.29 -14.75
C THR A 216 -16.21 -3.38 -13.53
N HIS A 217 -15.24 -2.49 -13.28
CA HIS A 217 -15.13 -1.68 -12.07
C HIS A 217 -15.16 -0.17 -12.31
N TYR A 218 -15.46 0.31 -13.52
CA TYR A 218 -15.47 1.74 -13.90
C TYR A 218 -14.14 2.48 -13.71
N TRP A 219 -13.10 1.84 -13.16
CA TRP A 219 -11.77 2.39 -12.96
C TRP A 219 -10.71 1.54 -13.62
N GLY A 220 -10.02 2.06 -14.64
CA GLY A 220 -8.76 1.56 -15.13
C GLY A 220 -7.63 1.97 -14.19
N SER A 221 -6.53 1.23 -14.11
CA SER A 221 -5.41 1.58 -13.23
C SER A 221 -4.05 1.32 -13.87
N ILE A 222 -3.15 2.28 -13.67
CA ILE A 222 -1.73 2.20 -14.03
C ILE A 222 -0.87 2.51 -12.79
N ASP A 223 0.38 2.06 -12.79
CA ASP A 223 1.30 2.38 -11.69
C ASP A 223 1.65 3.87 -11.72
N LEU A 224 1.49 4.55 -10.58
CA LEU A 224 1.84 5.97 -10.42
C LEU A 224 3.35 6.10 -10.19
N ASN A 225 4.08 6.44 -11.26
CA ASN A 225 5.52 6.67 -11.22
C ASN A 225 5.86 8.16 -11.43
N HIS A 226 5.15 9.07 -10.76
CA HIS A 226 5.39 10.50 -10.89
C HIS A 226 6.54 10.95 -9.97
N PRO A 227 7.57 11.66 -10.50
CA PRO A 227 8.76 12.04 -9.71
C PRO A 227 8.55 13.24 -8.78
N ALA A 228 7.42 13.94 -8.84
CA ALA A 228 7.18 15.13 -8.03
C ALA A 228 7.14 14.80 -6.54
N THR A 229 7.85 15.59 -5.77
CA THR A 229 7.84 15.61 -4.30
C THR A 229 7.63 17.05 -3.81
N PHE A 230 7.33 17.22 -2.53
CA PHE A 230 7.24 18.58 -1.98
C PHE A 230 8.53 19.40 -2.15
N ASP A 231 9.69 18.73 -2.24
CA ASP A 231 10.97 19.41 -2.45
C ASP A 231 11.13 19.92 -3.88
N THR A 232 10.52 19.22 -4.86
CA THR A 232 10.60 19.61 -6.27
C THR A 232 9.58 20.68 -6.69
N ILE A 233 8.53 20.92 -5.88
CA ILE A 233 7.49 21.89 -6.21
C ILE A 233 7.93 23.31 -5.91
N ALA A 234 7.89 24.16 -6.94
CA ALA A 234 8.13 25.60 -6.85
C ALA A 234 6.88 26.30 -6.32
N MET A 235 6.77 26.46 -5.01
CA MET A 235 5.68 27.16 -4.34
C MET A 235 6.19 27.89 -3.10
N ASN A 236 5.38 28.83 -2.60
CA ASN A 236 5.69 29.58 -1.39
C ASN A 236 5.94 28.62 -0.21
N PRO A 237 7.08 28.78 0.54
CA PRO A 237 7.46 27.88 1.63
C PRO A 237 6.45 27.82 2.77
N GLU A 238 5.79 28.94 3.10
CA GLU A 238 4.80 28.99 4.17
C GLU A 238 3.55 28.20 3.81
N THR A 239 3.06 28.37 2.56
CA THR A 239 1.93 27.62 2.02
C THR A 239 2.25 26.12 1.94
N LYS A 240 3.47 25.77 1.50
CA LYS A 240 3.96 24.37 1.47
C LYS A 240 3.94 23.77 2.86
N LYS A 241 4.49 24.46 3.85
CA LYS A 241 4.52 24.00 5.23
C LYS A 241 3.11 23.83 5.80
N ALA A 242 2.25 24.82 5.61
CA ALA A 242 0.85 24.77 6.07
C ALA A 242 0.10 23.55 5.48
N LEU A 243 0.33 23.24 4.21
CA LEU A 243 -0.25 22.06 3.57
C LEU A 243 0.27 20.76 4.19
N ILE A 244 1.58 20.63 4.38
CA ILE A 244 2.20 19.44 4.99
C ILE A 244 1.68 19.24 6.42
N ASP A 245 1.61 20.29 7.21
CA ASP A 245 1.12 20.24 8.59
C ASP A 245 -0.37 19.86 8.64
N ASP A 246 -1.19 20.33 7.69
CA ASP A 246 -2.60 19.96 7.58
C ASP A 246 -2.77 18.49 7.16
N LEU A 247 -1.99 17.99 6.19
CA LEU A 247 -1.98 16.59 5.77
C LEU A 247 -1.60 15.65 6.94
N ASN A 248 -0.55 15.98 7.68
CA ASN A 248 -0.13 15.19 8.84
C ASN A 248 -1.22 15.19 9.92
N THR A 249 -1.79 16.35 10.21
CA THR A 249 -2.89 16.49 11.15
C THR A 249 -4.10 15.66 10.75
N PHE A 250 -4.43 15.59 9.45
CA PHE A 250 -5.51 14.78 8.94
C PHE A 250 -5.28 13.29 9.18
N ILE A 251 -4.08 12.78 8.84
CA ILE A 251 -3.72 11.37 9.03
C ILE A 251 -3.77 10.95 10.50
N GLU A 252 -3.26 11.78 11.40
CA GLU A 252 -3.21 11.46 12.84
C GLU A 252 -4.57 11.49 13.53
N ARG A 253 -5.56 12.17 12.95
CA ARG A 253 -6.85 12.45 13.59
C ARG A 253 -7.96 11.42 13.36
N LYS A 254 -7.67 10.20 12.95
CA LYS A 254 -8.67 9.13 12.73
C LYS A 254 -9.67 9.00 13.89
N GLU A 255 -9.16 8.81 15.11
CA GLU A 255 -9.99 8.65 16.30
C GLU A 255 -10.76 9.93 16.68
N TYR A 256 -10.22 11.10 16.35
CA TYR A 256 -10.92 12.36 16.52
C TYR A 256 -12.16 12.44 15.62
N TYR A 257 -12.02 12.14 14.30
CA TYR A 257 -13.13 12.12 13.35
C TYR A 257 -14.23 11.14 13.80
N ARG A 258 -13.83 9.94 14.25
CA ARG A 258 -14.74 8.95 14.79
C ARG A 258 -15.49 9.43 16.02
N ARG A 259 -14.79 10.07 16.96
CA ARG A 259 -15.38 10.59 18.20
C ARG A 259 -16.39 11.70 17.97
N VAL A 260 -16.13 12.58 16.99
CA VAL A 260 -17.04 13.68 16.66
C VAL A 260 -18.13 13.30 15.68
N GLY A 261 -18.20 12.02 15.25
CA GLY A 261 -19.22 11.51 14.34
C GLY A 261 -19.12 12.07 12.91
N ARG A 262 -17.92 12.43 12.47
CA ARG A 262 -17.66 12.93 11.11
C ARG A 262 -16.95 11.89 10.26
N ALA A 263 -17.25 11.86 8.97
CA ALA A 263 -16.49 11.11 7.99
C ALA A 263 -15.01 11.56 7.98
N TRP A 264 -14.08 10.63 7.92
CA TRP A 264 -12.64 10.93 7.89
C TRP A 264 -12.21 11.30 6.48
N LYS A 265 -12.58 12.50 6.08
CA LYS A 265 -12.30 13.09 4.78
C LYS A 265 -11.76 14.51 4.91
N ARG A 266 -10.99 14.97 3.91
CA ARG A 266 -10.45 16.33 3.82
C ARG A 266 -10.54 16.83 2.39
N GLY A 267 -11.01 18.07 2.20
CA GLY A 267 -11.16 18.70 0.89
C GLY A 267 -10.15 19.83 0.67
N TYR A 268 -9.51 19.82 -0.49
CA TYR A 268 -8.57 20.86 -0.93
C TYR A 268 -9.04 21.48 -2.24
N LEU A 269 -8.92 22.79 -2.36
CA LEU A 269 -9.09 23.52 -3.60
C LEU A 269 -7.74 24.07 -4.05
N LEU A 270 -7.25 23.61 -5.21
CA LEU A 270 -6.07 24.15 -5.88
C LEU A 270 -6.54 25.09 -6.98
N TYR A 271 -6.23 26.37 -6.89
CA TYR A 271 -6.68 27.36 -7.86
C TYR A 271 -5.53 28.27 -8.31
N GLY A 272 -5.61 28.74 -9.55
CA GLY A 272 -4.60 29.63 -10.15
C GLY A 272 -4.38 29.36 -11.62
N PRO A 273 -3.55 30.17 -12.29
CA PRO A 273 -3.34 30.07 -13.74
C PRO A 273 -2.86 28.68 -14.20
N PRO A 274 -3.06 28.31 -15.46
CA PRO A 274 -2.49 27.09 -16.01
C PRO A 274 -0.95 27.14 -15.98
N GLY A 275 -0.30 26.00 -15.78
CA GLY A 275 1.17 25.91 -15.71
C GLY A 275 1.78 26.26 -14.34
N THR A 276 0.97 26.44 -13.29
CA THR A 276 1.46 26.73 -11.92
C THR A 276 1.78 25.48 -11.09
N GLY A 277 1.58 24.27 -11.65
CA GLY A 277 1.97 23.02 -11.03
C GLY A 277 0.88 22.35 -10.16
N LYS A 278 -0.42 22.63 -10.40
CA LYS A 278 -1.54 22.02 -9.66
C LYS A 278 -1.50 20.49 -9.68
N SER A 279 -1.41 19.86 -10.85
CA SER A 279 -1.36 18.41 -10.99
C SER A 279 -0.06 17.81 -10.40
N SER A 280 1.07 18.53 -10.52
CA SER A 280 2.34 18.13 -9.88
C SER A 280 2.24 18.15 -8.36
N LEU A 281 1.52 19.12 -7.78
CA LEU A 281 1.28 19.17 -6.34
C LEU A 281 0.42 17.99 -5.87
N ILE A 282 -0.61 17.59 -6.63
CA ILE A 282 -1.42 16.41 -6.34
C ILE A 282 -0.55 15.15 -6.33
N ALA A 283 0.33 15.00 -7.33
CA ALA A 283 1.26 13.88 -7.36
C ALA A 283 2.26 13.90 -6.19
N ALA A 284 2.73 15.08 -5.76
CA ALA A 284 3.58 15.22 -4.58
C ALA A 284 2.84 14.85 -3.29
N MET A 285 1.56 15.25 -3.15
CA MET A 285 0.71 14.83 -2.02
C MET A 285 0.53 13.31 -1.99
N ALA A 286 0.25 12.68 -3.14
CA ALA A 286 0.12 11.23 -3.25
C ALA A 286 1.43 10.50 -2.88
N ASN A 287 2.57 10.99 -3.38
CA ASN A 287 3.88 10.45 -3.05
C ASN A 287 4.20 10.56 -1.55
N TYR A 288 3.82 11.68 -0.93
CA TYR A 288 4.04 11.93 0.49
C TYR A 288 3.20 11.00 1.37
N LEU A 289 1.90 10.87 1.06
CA LEU A 289 0.95 10.09 1.84
C LEU A 289 0.96 8.60 1.51
N LYS A 290 1.58 8.21 0.39
CA LYS A 290 1.48 6.86 -0.19
C LYS A 290 0.03 6.47 -0.50
N PHE A 291 -0.73 7.39 -1.09
CA PHE A 291 -2.12 7.23 -1.48
C PHE A 291 -2.24 6.99 -2.99
N ASP A 292 -3.23 6.18 -3.38
CA ASP A 292 -3.64 6.05 -4.77
C ASP A 292 -4.34 7.32 -5.24
N ILE A 293 -4.21 7.68 -6.52
CA ILE A 293 -4.94 8.79 -7.14
C ILE A 293 -6.11 8.22 -7.95
N TYR A 294 -7.28 8.80 -7.78
CA TYR A 294 -8.46 8.60 -8.63
C TYR A 294 -8.72 9.90 -9.37
N ASP A 295 -8.38 9.90 -10.66
CA ASP A 295 -8.54 11.06 -11.53
C ASP A 295 -9.90 11.00 -12.24
N MET A 296 -10.72 12.00 -11.97
CA MET A 296 -12.09 12.07 -12.44
C MET A 296 -12.34 13.37 -13.22
N ASP A 297 -12.36 13.29 -14.55
CA ASP A 297 -12.88 14.35 -15.40
C ASP A 297 -14.42 14.29 -15.44
N LEU A 298 -15.07 15.32 -14.88
CA LEU A 298 -16.54 15.40 -14.87
C LEU A 298 -17.15 15.48 -16.28
N LYS A 299 -16.37 15.84 -17.30
CA LYS A 299 -16.85 15.85 -18.71
C LYS A 299 -17.05 14.44 -19.26
N GLU A 300 -16.32 13.46 -18.75
CA GLU A 300 -16.46 12.06 -19.12
C GLU A 300 -17.66 11.39 -18.45
N VAL A 301 -18.13 11.90 -17.33
CA VAL A 301 -19.24 11.32 -16.57
C VAL A 301 -20.57 11.84 -17.12
N GLN A 302 -21.46 10.95 -17.57
CA GLN A 302 -22.69 11.35 -18.24
C GLN A 302 -23.87 11.54 -17.27
N TYR A 303 -24.00 10.66 -16.27
CA TYR A 303 -25.15 10.59 -15.39
C TYR A 303 -24.76 10.61 -13.90
N ASN A 304 -25.68 11.09 -13.07
CA ASN A 304 -25.52 11.03 -11.61
C ASN A 304 -25.38 9.59 -11.08
N SER A 305 -25.95 8.59 -11.76
CA SER A 305 -25.79 7.17 -11.45
C SER A 305 -24.35 6.70 -11.61
N ASP A 306 -23.65 7.16 -12.67
CA ASP A 306 -22.26 6.80 -12.95
C ASP A 306 -21.32 7.47 -11.95
N LEU A 307 -21.58 8.75 -11.65
CA LEU A 307 -20.85 9.47 -10.60
C LEU A 307 -20.92 8.70 -9.26
N ARG A 308 -22.10 8.19 -8.90
CA ARG A 308 -22.27 7.38 -7.69
C ARG A 308 -21.43 6.10 -7.73
N ARG A 309 -21.45 5.38 -8.84
CA ARG A 309 -20.68 4.13 -9.01
C ARG A 309 -19.19 4.39 -8.93
N LEU A 310 -18.71 5.44 -9.60
CA LEU A 310 -17.30 5.85 -9.53
C LEU A 310 -16.87 6.18 -8.10
N LEU A 311 -17.66 6.95 -7.36
CA LEU A 311 -17.35 7.32 -5.97
C LEU A 311 -17.41 6.14 -5.00
N ILE A 312 -18.31 5.18 -5.20
CA ILE A 312 -18.33 3.91 -4.43
C ILE A 312 -17.12 3.06 -4.75
N GLY A 313 -16.68 3.06 -6.02
CA GLY A 313 -15.51 2.31 -6.48
C GLY A 313 -14.17 2.88 -6.02
N THR A 314 -14.12 4.07 -5.42
CA THR A 314 -12.86 4.63 -4.89
C THR A 314 -12.40 3.86 -3.65
N GLY A 315 -11.13 3.48 -3.63
CA GLY A 315 -10.52 2.77 -2.50
C GLY A 315 -10.29 3.66 -1.27
N ASN A 316 -9.96 3.02 -0.15
CA ASN A 316 -9.47 3.70 1.04
C ASN A 316 -8.03 4.20 0.81
N ARG A 317 -7.58 5.19 1.60
CA ARG A 317 -6.25 5.80 1.47
C ARG A 317 -6.02 6.30 0.04
N SER A 318 -6.91 7.18 -0.41
CA SER A 318 -6.93 7.67 -1.78
C SER A 318 -7.13 9.18 -1.85
N ILE A 319 -6.61 9.77 -2.92
CA ILE A 319 -6.86 11.14 -3.34
C ILE A 319 -7.79 11.10 -4.54
N LEU A 320 -9.02 11.54 -4.38
CA LEU A 320 -9.94 11.76 -5.49
C LEU A 320 -9.67 13.14 -6.06
N VAL A 321 -9.30 13.20 -7.31
CA VAL A 321 -9.04 14.45 -8.05
C VAL A 321 -10.22 14.74 -8.95
N ILE A 322 -10.71 15.97 -8.89
CA ILE A 322 -11.77 16.49 -9.77
C ILE A 322 -11.17 17.71 -10.47
N GLU A 323 -10.76 17.51 -11.73
CA GLU A 323 -10.08 18.57 -12.48
C GLU A 323 -11.04 19.55 -13.13
N ASP A 324 -10.61 20.81 -13.28
CA ASP A 324 -11.26 21.90 -14.00
C ASP A 324 -12.77 22.04 -13.73
N ILE A 325 -13.13 22.12 -12.44
CA ILE A 325 -14.55 22.16 -12.00
C ILE A 325 -15.31 23.39 -12.54
N ASP A 326 -14.63 24.48 -12.91
CA ASP A 326 -15.23 25.65 -13.54
C ASP A 326 -15.80 25.34 -14.93
N CYS A 327 -15.16 24.49 -15.70
CA CYS A 327 -15.63 24.07 -17.02
C CYS A 327 -16.89 23.18 -16.95
N SER A 328 -17.09 22.47 -15.85
CA SER A 328 -18.23 21.57 -15.66
C SER A 328 -19.50 22.33 -15.27
N ILE A 329 -19.38 23.52 -14.71
CA ILE A 329 -20.51 24.38 -14.28
C ILE A 329 -21.15 25.05 -15.50
N GLU A 330 -20.40 25.39 -16.54
CA GLU A 330 -20.94 26.00 -17.78
C GLU A 330 -21.89 25.07 -18.55
N LEU A 331 -21.85 23.76 -18.30
CA LEU A 331 -22.79 22.80 -18.90
C LEU A 331 -24.21 22.92 -18.34
N GLN A 332 -24.39 23.55 -17.17
CA GLN A 332 -25.70 23.69 -16.51
C GLN A 332 -26.51 24.91 -17.01
N ASP A 333 -25.83 25.99 -17.37
CA ASP A 333 -26.55 27.22 -17.84
C ASP A 333 -27.17 27.07 -19.24
N ARG A 334 -26.67 26.10 -20.04
CA ARG A 334 -27.24 25.82 -21.38
C ARG A 334 -28.49 24.95 -21.36
N SER A 335 -28.85 24.32 -20.22
CA SER A 335 -30.05 23.49 -20.06
C SER A 335 -31.27 24.27 -19.56
N SER A 336 -31.12 25.56 -19.18
CA SER A 336 -32.24 26.40 -18.72
C SER A 336 -33.14 26.97 -19.85
N ASP A 337 -32.71 26.91 -21.11
CA ASP A 337 -33.42 27.49 -22.24
C ASP A 337 -34.32 26.52 -23.04
N SER A 338 -34.40 25.24 -22.69
CA SER A 338 -35.31 24.30 -23.35
C SER A 338 -36.48 23.89 -22.42
N LYS A 339 -37.38 24.83 -22.17
CA LYS A 339 -38.74 24.52 -21.70
C LYS A 339 -39.53 23.94 -22.86
N ASN A 340 -39.45 22.68 -23.12
CA ASN A 340 -40.46 21.83 -23.79
C ASN A 340 -39.81 20.52 -24.24
N GLN A 341 -39.73 19.53 -23.35
CA GLN A 341 -39.73 18.14 -23.82
C GLN A 341 -40.25 17.21 -22.70
N THR A 342 -41.17 16.37 -23.12
CA THR A 342 -41.88 15.27 -22.49
C THR A 342 -41.15 14.47 -21.46
N LYS A 343 -41.81 14.17 -20.34
CA LYS A 343 -41.44 13.22 -19.28
C LYS A 343 -41.18 11.81 -19.88
N SER A 344 -39.95 11.50 -20.12
CA SER A 344 -39.45 10.13 -20.20
C SER A 344 -38.41 9.98 -19.10
N THR A 345 -38.33 8.83 -18.48
CA THR A 345 -37.43 8.43 -17.40
C THR A 345 -35.95 8.72 -17.77
N GLU A 346 -35.57 9.98 -17.66
CA GLU A 346 -34.20 10.45 -17.93
C GLU A 346 -33.39 10.24 -16.66
N ASP A 347 -32.37 9.37 -16.74
CA ASP A 347 -31.26 9.42 -15.83
C ASP A 347 -30.72 10.86 -15.81
N GLU A 348 -30.88 11.54 -14.69
CA GLU A 348 -30.57 12.97 -14.55
C GLU A 348 -29.09 13.20 -14.90
N LYS A 349 -28.82 14.07 -15.89
CA LYS A 349 -27.47 14.56 -16.21
C LYS A 349 -26.79 15.04 -14.94
N ILE A 350 -25.46 15.03 -14.95
CA ILE A 350 -24.69 15.52 -13.82
C ILE A 350 -25.09 16.95 -13.51
N THR A 351 -25.46 17.18 -12.26
CA THR A 351 -25.75 18.50 -11.72
C THR A 351 -24.77 18.85 -10.61
N LEU A 352 -24.48 20.14 -10.45
CA LEU A 352 -23.70 20.60 -9.31
C LEU A 352 -24.31 20.12 -7.99
N SER A 353 -25.62 20.16 -7.87
CA SER A 353 -26.36 19.64 -6.70
C SER A 353 -26.11 18.14 -6.49
N GLY A 354 -26.07 17.35 -7.56
CA GLY A 354 -25.71 15.93 -7.51
C GLY A 354 -24.30 15.72 -6.96
N LEU A 355 -23.31 16.43 -7.52
CA LEU A 355 -21.93 16.38 -7.05
C LEU A 355 -21.79 16.77 -5.57
N LEU A 356 -22.43 17.89 -5.17
CA LEU A 356 -22.41 18.36 -3.77
C LEU A 356 -23.03 17.34 -2.81
N ASN A 357 -24.16 16.72 -3.19
CA ASN A 357 -24.83 15.69 -2.40
C ASN A 357 -23.94 14.43 -2.25
N PHE A 358 -23.13 14.12 -3.24
CA PHE A 358 -22.19 13.00 -3.14
C PHE A 358 -20.97 13.31 -2.27
N ILE A 359 -20.45 14.54 -2.36
CA ILE A 359 -19.30 14.96 -1.54
C ILE A 359 -19.69 15.03 -0.07
N ASP A 360 -20.89 15.53 0.27
CA ASP A 360 -21.36 15.70 1.66
C ASP A 360 -22.32 14.61 2.14
N GLY A 361 -22.88 13.82 1.23
CA GLY A 361 -23.87 12.80 1.56
C GLY A 361 -23.31 11.57 2.28
N LEU A 362 -24.20 10.66 2.63
CA LEU A 362 -23.85 9.38 3.29
C LEU A 362 -22.81 8.55 2.49
N TRP A 363 -22.79 8.71 1.18
CA TRP A 363 -21.86 7.99 0.29
C TRP A 363 -20.41 8.43 0.48
N SER A 364 -20.16 9.67 0.85
CA SER A 364 -18.82 10.16 1.15
C SER A 364 -18.27 9.66 2.49
N SER A 365 -19.15 9.12 3.33
CA SER A 365 -18.79 8.52 4.62
C SER A 365 -18.52 7.00 4.54
N CYS A 366 -18.77 6.39 3.37
CA CYS A 366 -18.47 4.99 3.13
C CYS A 366 -17.02 4.85 2.71
N GLY A 367 -16.12 4.63 3.67
CA GLY A 367 -14.68 4.44 3.47
C GLY A 367 -13.87 5.20 4.50
N ASP A 368 -12.68 4.71 4.75
CA ASP A 368 -11.71 5.32 5.64
C ASP A 368 -10.72 6.16 4.83
N GLU A 369 -10.27 7.31 5.39
CA GLU A 369 -9.09 8.04 4.95
C GLU A 369 -9.14 8.53 3.48
N ARG A 370 -10.04 9.48 3.20
CA ARG A 370 -10.22 10.03 1.84
C ARG A 370 -9.89 11.50 1.75
N ILE A 371 -9.07 11.86 0.77
CA ILE A 371 -8.79 13.24 0.39
C ILE A 371 -9.51 13.54 -0.93
N VAL A 372 -10.15 14.69 -1.02
CA VAL A 372 -10.75 15.18 -2.27
C VAL A 372 -10.04 16.45 -2.68
N VAL A 373 -9.50 16.49 -3.89
CA VAL A 373 -8.80 17.64 -4.43
C VAL A 373 -9.57 18.16 -5.64
N PHE A 374 -9.94 19.42 -5.59
CA PHE A 374 -10.55 20.14 -6.70
C PHE A 374 -9.52 21.05 -7.34
N THR A 375 -9.52 21.13 -8.67
CA THR A 375 -8.72 22.11 -9.39
C THR A 375 -9.58 23.06 -10.18
N THR A 376 -9.16 24.33 -10.28
CA THR A 376 -9.78 25.33 -11.14
C THR A 376 -8.75 26.35 -11.61
N ASN A 377 -8.93 26.88 -12.80
CA ASN A 377 -8.21 28.04 -13.29
C ASN A 377 -8.93 29.36 -12.95
N HIS A 378 -10.25 29.29 -12.62
CA HIS A 378 -11.13 30.44 -12.42
C HIS A 378 -11.93 30.32 -11.13
N MET A 379 -11.32 30.70 -10.00
CA MET A 379 -11.97 30.64 -8.69
C MET A 379 -13.24 31.53 -8.63
N ASP A 380 -13.25 32.62 -9.37
CA ASP A 380 -14.35 33.60 -9.48
C ASP A 380 -15.62 33.01 -10.10
N ARG A 381 -15.50 31.91 -10.84
CA ARG A 381 -16.64 31.22 -11.47
C ARG A 381 -17.25 30.12 -10.60
N LEU A 382 -16.64 29.80 -9.47
CA LEU A 382 -17.12 28.72 -8.61
C LEU A 382 -18.34 29.14 -7.78
N ASP A 383 -19.32 28.22 -7.71
CA ASP A 383 -20.47 28.40 -6.82
C ASP A 383 -19.99 28.46 -5.34
N PRO A 384 -20.41 29.48 -4.57
CA PRO A 384 -20.06 29.58 -3.16
C PRO A 384 -20.42 28.37 -2.31
N ALA A 385 -21.40 27.57 -2.75
CA ALA A 385 -21.76 26.32 -2.08
C ALA A 385 -20.61 25.29 -2.07
N LEU A 386 -19.74 25.28 -3.09
CA LEU A 386 -18.56 24.43 -3.15
C LEU A 386 -17.52 24.80 -2.09
N LEU A 387 -17.38 26.09 -1.82
CA LEU A 387 -16.34 26.66 -0.95
C LEU A 387 -16.62 26.49 0.56
N ARG A 388 -17.72 25.81 0.92
CA ARG A 388 -18.11 25.62 2.32
C ARG A 388 -17.16 24.65 3.05
N PRO A 389 -16.88 24.89 4.35
CA PRO A 389 -16.16 23.93 5.17
C PRO A 389 -16.81 22.54 5.18
N GLY A 390 -16.00 21.51 5.09
CA GLY A 390 -16.42 20.11 4.93
C GLY A 390 -16.46 19.64 3.46
N ARG A 391 -16.37 20.59 2.49
CA ARG A 391 -16.21 20.33 1.06
C ARG A 391 -14.80 20.72 0.61
N MET A 392 -14.47 22.00 0.73
CA MET A 392 -13.15 22.56 0.45
C MET A 392 -12.63 23.23 1.74
N ASP A 393 -11.93 22.44 2.56
CA ASP A 393 -11.49 22.86 3.87
C ASP A 393 -10.25 23.76 3.81
N MET A 394 -9.42 23.57 2.79
CA MET A 394 -8.21 24.34 2.56
C MET A 394 -8.14 24.81 1.11
N HIS A 395 -7.91 26.10 0.92
CA HIS A 395 -7.79 26.73 -0.39
C HIS A 395 -6.32 27.09 -0.63
N LEU A 396 -5.74 26.57 -1.69
CA LEU A 396 -4.34 26.74 -2.04
C LEU A 396 -4.21 27.53 -3.35
N HIS A 397 -3.73 28.74 -3.25
CA HIS A 397 -3.44 29.57 -4.42
C HIS A 397 -2.11 29.17 -5.03
N MET A 398 -2.16 28.59 -6.21
CA MET A 398 -0.99 28.28 -7.04
C MET A 398 -0.71 29.49 -7.94
N SER A 399 0.11 30.39 -7.45
CA SER A 399 0.42 31.67 -8.11
C SER A 399 1.51 31.53 -9.17
N TYR A 400 1.78 32.63 -9.84
CA TYR A 400 2.99 32.78 -10.63
C TYR A 400 4.25 32.55 -9.79
N CYS A 401 5.36 32.23 -10.45
CA CYS A 401 6.60 31.90 -9.81
C CYS A 401 7.23 33.15 -9.16
N ASP A 402 7.41 33.11 -7.85
CA ASP A 402 8.22 34.08 -7.13
C ASP A 402 9.72 33.73 -7.19
N PHE A 403 10.56 34.58 -6.62
CA PHE A 403 12.01 34.33 -6.58
C PHE A 403 12.36 33.08 -5.76
N GLY A 404 11.58 32.76 -4.72
CA GLY A 404 11.76 31.54 -3.92
C GLY A 404 11.48 30.28 -4.76
N GLY A 405 10.38 30.29 -5.50
CA GLY A 405 10.03 29.24 -6.45
C GLY A 405 11.06 29.08 -7.57
N PHE A 406 11.56 30.19 -8.12
CA PHE A 406 12.63 30.15 -9.11
C PHE A 406 13.91 29.48 -8.58
N LYS A 407 14.33 29.76 -7.35
CA LYS A 407 15.49 29.09 -6.75
C LYS A 407 15.32 27.57 -6.68
N ILE A 408 14.12 27.10 -6.35
CA ILE A 408 13.80 25.66 -6.35
C ILE A 408 13.94 25.09 -7.75
N LEU A 409 13.41 25.76 -8.77
CA LEU A 409 13.56 25.34 -10.17
C LEU A 409 15.03 25.34 -10.60
N ALA A 410 15.79 26.41 -10.32
CA ALA A 410 17.21 26.50 -10.65
C ALA A 410 18.01 25.34 -10.01
N TYR A 411 17.71 25.00 -8.78
CA TYR A 411 18.33 23.87 -8.12
C TYR A 411 17.93 22.53 -8.76
N ASN A 412 16.64 22.32 -9.04
CA ASN A 412 16.13 21.07 -9.63
C ASN A 412 16.70 20.81 -11.02
N TYR A 413 16.83 21.83 -11.86
CA TYR A 413 17.21 21.69 -13.26
C TYR A 413 18.72 21.85 -13.50
N LEU A 414 19.37 22.77 -12.78
CA LEU A 414 20.77 23.12 -13.00
C LEU A 414 21.69 22.78 -11.82
N LEU A 415 21.15 22.28 -10.71
CA LEU A 415 21.86 21.96 -9.45
C LEU A 415 22.62 23.18 -8.87
N ILE A 416 22.14 24.40 -9.10
CA ILE A 416 22.73 25.65 -8.58
C ILE A 416 21.85 26.29 -7.53
N GLN A 417 22.47 26.80 -6.47
CA GLN A 417 21.78 27.52 -5.39
C GLN A 417 21.91 29.03 -5.50
N GLU A 418 23.03 29.50 -6.07
CA GLU A 418 23.35 30.92 -6.24
C GLU A 418 24.06 31.18 -7.56
N HIS A 419 23.78 32.31 -8.18
CA HIS A 419 24.44 32.74 -9.41
C HIS A 419 24.31 34.27 -9.55
N PRO A 420 25.31 35.00 -10.11
CA PRO A 420 25.24 36.45 -10.27
C PRO A 420 24.03 36.96 -11.05
N LEU A 421 23.50 36.18 -11.98
CA LEU A 421 22.30 36.54 -12.75
C LEU A 421 20.99 36.42 -11.94
N PHE A 422 21.00 35.82 -10.76
CA PHE A 422 19.80 35.65 -9.93
C PHE A 422 19.20 36.99 -9.48
N GLU A 423 20.03 37.99 -9.17
CA GLU A 423 19.51 39.31 -8.79
C GLU A 423 18.75 39.96 -9.96
N LYS A 424 19.26 39.83 -11.18
CA LYS A 424 18.56 40.35 -12.36
C LYS A 424 17.23 39.61 -12.61
N ILE A 425 17.21 38.28 -12.46
CA ILE A 425 15.98 37.48 -12.58
C ILE A 425 14.96 37.87 -11.52
N LYS A 426 15.41 38.11 -10.27
CA LYS A 426 14.57 38.56 -9.17
C LYS A 426 13.90 39.92 -9.46
N GLU A 427 14.64 40.86 -10.05
CA GLU A 427 14.09 42.16 -10.45
C GLU A 427 12.98 42.00 -11.52
N PHE A 428 13.15 41.09 -12.46
CA PHE A 428 12.15 40.79 -13.47
C PHE A 428 10.93 40.09 -12.88
N LEU A 429 11.10 39.04 -12.05
CA LEU A 429 10.01 38.32 -11.43
C LEU A 429 9.12 39.19 -10.52
N ASN A 430 9.68 40.29 -9.98
CA ASN A 430 8.88 41.27 -9.23
C ASN A 430 7.99 42.16 -10.13
N LYS A 431 8.22 42.18 -11.45
CA LYS A 431 7.54 43.04 -12.42
C LYS A 431 6.70 42.26 -13.44
N VAL A 432 6.98 40.99 -13.61
CA VAL A 432 6.44 40.17 -14.69
C VAL A 432 5.89 38.85 -14.13
N GLU A 433 4.67 38.54 -14.49
CA GLU A 433 4.02 37.27 -14.14
C GLU A 433 4.53 36.16 -15.05
N ALA A 434 5.27 35.20 -14.51
CA ALA A 434 5.74 34.02 -15.20
C ALA A 434 5.33 32.75 -14.42
N THR A 435 4.85 31.74 -15.12
CA THR A 435 4.49 30.47 -14.50
C THR A 435 5.72 29.59 -14.28
N PRO A 436 5.72 28.71 -13.27
CA PRO A 436 6.77 27.70 -13.11
C PRO A 436 7.04 26.87 -14.36
N ALA A 437 5.99 26.54 -15.13
CA ALA A 437 6.12 25.78 -16.38
C ALA A 437 6.87 26.54 -17.47
N GLU A 438 6.66 27.84 -17.60
CA GLU A 438 7.39 28.68 -18.57
C GLU A 438 8.88 28.76 -18.22
N LEU A 439 9.21 28.98 -16.95
CA LEU A 439 10.60 29.01 -16.48
C LEU A 439 11.28 27.64 -16.62
N ALA A 440 10.58 26.57 -16.25
CA ALA A 440 11.08 25.21 -16.45
C ALA A 440 11.32 24.88 -17.93
N GLY A 441 10.43 25.35 -18.82
CA GLY A 441 10.62 25.20 -20.28
C GLY A 441 11.90 25.85 -20.80
N GLU A 442 12.28 27.00 -20.24
CA GLU A 442 13.56 27.64 -20.60
C GLU A 442 14.77 26.88 -19.99
N LEU A 443 14.66 26.44 -18.74
CA LEU A 443 15.72 25.68 -18.08
C LEU A 443 16.04 24.34 -18.77
N MET A 444 15.08 23.73 -19.45
CA MET A 444 15.26 22.48 -20.19
C MET A 444 15.89 22.63 -21.57
N LYS A 445 16.05 23.86 -22.09
CA LYS A 445 16.58 24.07 -23.44
C LYS A 445 18.10 23.85 -23.55
N SER A 446 18.83 23.99 -22.46
CA SER A 446 20.27 23.85 -22.44
C SER A 446 20.77 23.36 -21.10
N ASP A 447 21.77 22.47 -21.10
CA ASP A 447 22.47 22.02 -19.90
C ASP A 447 23.50 23.07 -19.42
N ASP A 448 23.83 24.07 -20.26
CA ASP A 448 24.72 25.16 -19.85
C ASP A 448 23.99 26.18 -18.99
N THR A 449 24.46 26.33 -17.76
CA THR A 449 23.87 27.19 -16.75
C THR A 449 23.71 28.64 -17.20
N ILE A 450 24.72 29.19 -17.87
CA ILE A 450 24.72 30.60 -18.30
C ILE A 450 23.69 30.80 -19.42
N SER A 451 23.67 29.92 -20.38
CA SER A 451 22.72 29.97 -21.52
C SER A 451 21.28 29.84 -21.04
N SER A 452 21.00 28.92 -20.10
CA SER A 452 19.66 28.71 -19.55
C SER A 452 19.17 29.92 -18.73
N LEU A 453 20.03 30.51 -17.91
CA LEU A 453 19.67 31.71 -17.13
C LEU A 453 19.50 32.94 -18.02
N GLN A 454 20.30 33.09 -19.10
CA GLN A 454 20.11 34.15 -20.11
C GLN A 454 18.80 33.95 -20.87
N GLY A 455 18.44 32.72 -21.19
CA GLY A 455 17.14 32.38 -21.80
C GLY A 455 15.96 32.83 -20.90
N ILE A 456 16.03 32.58 -19.60
CA ILE A 456 15.01 33.08 -18.65
C ILE A 456 14.94 34.61 -18.66
N ILE A 457 16.09 35.32 -18.63
CA ILE A 457 16.11 36.78 -18.65
C ILE A 457 15.46 37.30 -19.96
N GLN A 458 15.73 36.65 -21.07
CA GLN A 458 15.13 37.01 -22.37
C GLN A 458 13.62 36.77 -22.36
N LEU A 459 13.16 35.61 -21.88
CA LEU A 459 11.74 35.29 -21.73
C LEU A 459 11.00 36.36 -20.89
N LEU A 460 11.56 36.71 -19.74
CA LEU A 460 10.96 37.69 -18.83
C LEU A 460 10.96 39.10 -19.43
N HIS A 461 12.02 39.47 -20.16
CA HIS A 461 12.09 40.73 -20.89
C HIS A 461 11.01 40.79 -21.99
N ASP A 462 10.87 39.73 -22.81
CA ASP A 462 9.88 39.68 -23.87
C ASP A 462 8.44 39.76 -23.33
N LYS A 463 8.18 39.16 -22.18
CA LYS A 463 6.91 39.28 -21.47
C LYS A 463 6.65 40.71 -20.99
N GLN A 464 7.65 41.35 -20.44
CA GLN A 464 7.53 42.72 -19.97
C GLN A 464 7.20 43.70 -21.14
N GLU A 465 7.85 43.50 -22.28
CA GLU A 465 7.59 44.29 -23.49
C GLU A 465 6.16 44.04 -24.00
N LYS A 466 5.70 42.80 -24.04
CA LYS A 466 4.32 42.46 -24.44
C LYS A 466 3.27 43.12 -23.53
N THR A 467 3.47 43.08 -22.24
CA THR A 467 2.56 43.71 -21.27
C THR A 467 2.52 45.23 -21.49
N ARG A 468 3.70 45.87 -21.66
CA ARG A 468 3.80 47.31 -21.93
C ARG A 468 3.07 47.71 -23.22
N LEU A 469 3.24 46.88 -24.29
CA LEU A 469 2.57 47.15 -25.57
C LEU A 469 1.05 46.96 -25.49
N SER A 470 0.57 46.01 -24.69
CA SER A 470 -0.86 45.82 -24.45
C SER A 470 -1.49 47.02 -23.70
N ASP A 471 -0.82 47.52 -22.67
CA ASP A 471 -1.28 48.67 -21.89
C ASP A 471 -1.34 49.95 -22.73
N LEU A 472 -0.37 50.15 -23.64
CA LEU A 472 -0.36 51.26 -24.58
C LEU A 472 -1.54 51.20 -25.57
N ARG A 473 -1.90 49.98 -26.02
CA ARG A 473 -3.06 49.79 -26.95
C ARG A 473 -4.41 50.04 -26.23
N ILE A 474 -4.56 49.61 -24.98
CA ILE A 474 -5.77 49.82 -24.21
C ILE A 474 -5.96 51.35 -23.94
N ASN A 475 -4.86 52.07 -23.61
CA ASN A 475 -4.92 53.48 -23.36
C ASN A 475 -5.14 54.33 -24.63
N SER A 476 -4.65 53.87 -25.79
CA SER A 476 -4.90 54.53 -27.07
C SER A 476 -6.30 54.27 -27.66
N GLY A 477 -6.99 53.20 -27.23
CA GLY A 477 -8.37 52.90 -27.64
C GLY A 477 -9.46 53.55 -26.80
N LYS A 478 -9.09 54.23 -25.70
CA LYS A 478 -9.98 55.01 -24.82
C LYS A 478 -9.92 56.53 -25.03
N ALA A 479 -9.04 57.02 -25.92
CA ALA A 479 -9.00 58.41 -26.38
C ALA A 479 -9.72 58.53 -27.73
#